data_94780a17b22185e0d27b2d251766dda4
#
_entry.id   94780a17b22185e0d27b2d251766dda4
#
_cell.length_a   1.000
_cell.length_b   1.000
_cell.length_c   1.000
_cell.angle_alpha   90.00
_cell.angle_beta   90.00
_cell.angle_gamma   90.00
#
_symmetry.space_group_name_H-M   'P 1'
#
loop_
_entity.id
_entity.type
_entity.pdbx_description
1 polymer ?
#
loop_
_entity_poly.entity_id
_entity_poly.type
_entity_poly.pdbx_seq_one_letter_code
_entity_poly.pdbx_strand_id
1 'polypeptide(L)'
;EITLQMIKKNLDKVELYGGHTLRRHTDIQVLALKTRLTHEDIKYATSFWDMEVALAVTQGIMKQFYDDEISYWLKGKNNDILPLIARFPKTVGYGFKKGEEMLQEDLRKACLVLVKDQRADWGFRILTSYPMF
;
A
#
# COMPACT_ATOMS: atom_id res chain seq x y z
N GLU A 1 -4.39 16.62 10.97
CA GLU A 1 -4.83 16.28 9.61
C GLU A 1 -3.72 15.57 8.84
N ILE A 2 -4.08 14.53 8.09
CA ILE A 2 -3.12 13.77 7.29
C ILE A 2 -2.98 14.41 5.92
N THR A 3 -1.75 14.81 5.57
CA THR A 3 -1.44 15.43 4.29
C THR A 3 -0.54 14.52 3.45
N LEU A 4 -0.47 14.80 2.13
CA LEU A 4 0.46 14.07 1.25
C LEU A 4 1.91 14.21 1.70
N GLN A 5 2.28 15.37 2.20
CA GLN A 5 3.65 15.60 2.69
C GLN A 5 3.97 14.75 3.91
N MET A 6 3.02 14.61 4.84
CA MET A 6 3.19 13.74 6.01
C MET A 6 3.33 12.28 5.60
N ILE A 7 2.56 11.85 4.60
CA ILE A 7 2.65 10.48 4.08
C ILE A 7 4.01 10.25 3.43
N LYS A 8 4.48 11.18 2.62
CA LYS A 8 5.79 11.12 1.98
C LYS A 8 6.90 10.98 3.02
N LYS A 9 6.88 11.81 4.06
CA LYS A 9 7.84 11.77 5.15
C LYS A 9 7.81 10.42 5.85
N ASN A 10 6.62 9.86 6.07
CA ASN A 10 6.47 8.56 6.71
C ASN A 10 7.03 7.44 5.83
N LEU A 11 6.85 7.52 4.52
CA LEU A 11 7.40 6.54 3.57
C LEU A 11 8.93 6.53 3.57
N ASP A 12 9.55 7.69 3.66
CA ASP A 12 11.01 7.78 3.78
C ASP A 12 11.50 7.06 5.05
N LYS A 13 10.77 7.22 6.15
CA LYS A 13 11.07 6.49 7.40
C LYS A 13 10.86 4.99 7.26
N VAL A 14 9.87 4.56 6.49
CA VAL A 14 9.61 3.14 6.23
C VAL A 14 10.81 2.48 5.56
N GLU A 15 11.41 3.13 4.58
CA GLU A 15 12.62 2.61 3.95
C GLU A 15 13.77 2.45 4.95
N LEU A 16 13.95 3.43 5.82
CA LEU A 16 14.99 3.41 6.84
C LEU A 16 14.81 2.25 7.83
N TYR A 17 13.58 1.91 8.18
CA TYR A 17 13.28 0.88 9.18
C TYR A 17 12.98 -0.50 8.57
N GLY A 18 13.24 -0.67 7.29
CA GLY A 18 13.13 -1.98 6.63
C GLY A 18 11.73 -2.40 6.25
N GLY A 19 10.74 -1.50 6.23
CA GLY A 19 9.41 -1.80 5.73
C GLY A 19 9.38 -1.87 4.20
N HIS A 20 8.25 -2.36 3.65
CA HIS A 20 8.02 -2.31 2.21
C HIS A 20 7.78 -0.86 1.79
N THR A 21 8.36 -0.46 0.67
CA THR A 21 8.23 0.90 0.16
C THR A 21 7.24 0.96 -0.99
N LEU A 22 6.72 2.14 -1.29
CA LEU A 22 5.89 2.34 -2.47
C LEU A 22 6.66 2.10 -3.77
N ARG A 23 7.99 2.20 -3.78
CA ARG A 23 8.79 1.87 -4.96
C ARG A 23 8.58 0.45 -5.43
N ARG A 24 8.39 -0.50 -4.50
CA ARG A 24 8.17 -1.90 -4.83
C ARG A 24 6.84 -2.12 -5.57
N HIS A 25 5.89 -1.20 -5.43
CA HIS A 25 4.54 -1.32 -5.95
C HIS A 25 4.15 -0.17 -6.87
N THR A 26 5.11 0.60 -7.40
CA THR A 26 4.85 1.80 -8.19
C THR A 26 5.61 1.74 -9.51
N ASP A 27 4.89 1.97 -10.61
CA ASP A 27 5.46 2.05 -11.96
C ASP A 27 6.37 0.86 -12.30
N ILE A 28 5.98 -0.33 -11.89
CA ILE A 28 6.75 -1.56 -12.10
C ILE A 28 6.51 -2.07 -13.52
N GLN A 29 7.59 -2.39 -14.24
CA GLN A 29 7.47 -2.92 -15.59
C GLN A 29 6.78 -4.28 -15.61
N VAL A 30 5.99 -4.51 -16.65
CA VAL A 30 5.19 -5.73 -16.81
C VAL A 30 6.04 -7.00 -16.68
N LEU A 31 7.22 -7.00 -17.27
CA LEU A 31 8.12 -8.16 -17.18
C LEU A 31 8.55 -8.43 -15.73
N ALA A 32 8.81 -7.38 -14.97
CA ALA A 32 9.18 -7.52 -13.55
C ALA A 32 8.06 -8.11 -12.72
N LEU A 33 6.80 -7.75 -13.01
CA LEU A 33 5.64 -8.34 -12.34
C LEU A 33 5.52 -9.83 -12.63
N LYS A 34 5.70 -10.23 -13.89
CA LYS A 34 5.69 -11.65 -14.26
C LYS A 34 6.81 -12.43 -13.59
N THR A 35 7.99 -11.84 -13.51
CA THR A 35 9.15 -12.45 -12.85
C THR A 35 8.85 -12.70 -11.37
N ARG A 36 8.25 -11.74 -10.69
CA ARG A 36 7.85 -11.91 -9.28
C ARG A 36 6.88 -13.07 -9.10
N LEU A 37 5.88 -13.20 -9.97
CA LEU A 37 4.92 -14.30 -9.90
C LEU A 37 5.57 -15.66 -10.08
N THR A 38 6.65 -15.74 -10.86
CA THR A 38 7.39 -16.99 -11.08
C THR A 38 8.27 -17.36 -9.90
N HIS A 39 8.88 -16.38 -9.25
CA HIS A 39 9.92 -16.62 -8.22
C HIS A 39 9.44 -16.44 -6.78
N GLU A 40 8.29 -15.78 -6.55
CA GLU A 40 7.75 -15.57 -5.22
C GLU A 40 6.46 -16.37 -5.03
N ASP A 41 6.20 -16.79 -3.79
CA ASP A 41 4.95 -17.48 -3.43
C ASP A 41 3.86 -16.44 -3.15
N ILE A 42 3.38 -15.81 -4.20
CA ILE A 42 2.33 -14.79 -4.15
C ILE A 42 1.23 -15.11 -5.15
N LYS A 43 0.01 -14.67 -4.85
CA LYS A 43 -1.16 -14.96 -5.69
C LYS A 43 -1.31 -14.01 -6.86
N TYR A 44 -0.77 -12.81 -6.75
CA TYR A 44 -0.80 -11.79 -7.80
C TYR A 44 0.35 -10.81 -7.58
N ALA A 45 0.70 -10.09 -8.64
CA ALA A 45 1.69 -9.01 -8.58
C ALA A 45 1.09 -7.77 -9.24
N THR A 46 1.13 -6.65 -8.53
CA THR A 46 0.49 -5.41 -8.94
C THR A 46 1.43 -4.23 -8.82
N SER A 47 1.08 -3.14 -9.50
CA SER A 47 1.78 -1.86 -9.41
C SER A 47 0.77 -0.72 -9.46
N PHE A 48 0.99 0.33 -8.68
CA PHE A 48 0.35 1.62 -8.94
C PHE A 48 0.86 2.19 -10.26
N TRP A 49 0.03 3.01 -10.93
CA TRP A 49 0.43 3.64 -12.17
C TRP A 49 1.69 4.49 -12.02
N ASP A 50 1.76 5.28 -10.94
CA ASP A 50 2.90 6.12 -10.64
C ASP A 50 2.91 6.50 -9.15
N MET A 51 3.93 7.23 -8.72
CA MET A 51 4.08 7.62 -7.32
C MET A 51 2.99 8.60 -6.89
N GLU A 52 2.53 9.47 -7.78
CA GLU A 52 1.46 10.41 -7.47
C GLU A 52 0.15 9.67 -7.14
N VAL A 53 -0.21 8.69 -7.94
CA VAL A 53 -1.38 7.84 -7.67
C VAL A 53 -1.20 7.08 -6.36
N ALA A 54 -0.03 6.49 -6.14
CA ALA A 54 0.26 5.75 -4.91
C ALA A 54 0.09 6.61 -3.66
N LEU A 55 0.59 7.84 -3.68
CA LEU A 55 0.46 8.77 -2.55
C LEU A 55 -0.99 9.21 -2.34
N ALA A 56 -1.71 9.52 -3.41
CA ALA A 56 -3.11 9.92 -3.31
C ALA A 56 -3.99 8.79 -2.77
N VAL A 57 -3.78 7.57 -3.23
CA VAL A 57 -4.50 6.38 -2.75
C VAL A 57 -4.21 6.14 -1.28
N THR A 58 -2.95 6.17 -0.90
CA THR A 58 -2.54 5.96 0.50
C THR A 58 -3.14 7.02 1.41
N GLN A 59 -3.10 8.28 1.00
CA GLN A 59 -3.73 9.37 1.74
C GLN A 59 -5.24 9.16 1.89
N GLY A 60 -5.90 8.76 0.80
CA GLY A 60 -7.34 8.52 0.79
C GLY A 60 -7.75 7.43 1.77
N ILE A 61 -7.01 6.32 1.81
CA ILE A 61 -7.27 5.22 2.73
C ILE A 61 -7.04 5.69 4.19
N MET A 62 -5.95 6.38 4.45
CA MET A 62 -5.67 6.88 5.79
C MET A 62 -6.76 7.83 6.29
N LYS A 63 -7.20 8.76 5.46
CA LYS A 63 -8.29 9.68 5.81
C LYS A 63 -9.60 8.95 6.07
N GLN A 64 -9.93 7.97 5.25
CA GLN A 64 -11.16 7.22 5.38
C GLN A 64 -11.25 6.47 6.71
N PHE A 65 -10.15 5.89 7.17
CA PHE A 65 -10.15 5.00 8.33
C PHE A 65 -9.52 5.60 9.60
N TYR A 66 -9.06 6.86 9.55
CA TYR A 66 -8.29 7.44 10.66
C TYR A 66 -9.09 7.53 11.96
N ASP A 67 -10.31 8.05 11.90
CA ASP A 67 -11.13 8.27 13.09
C ASP A 67 -11.74 6.98 13.64
N ASP A 68 -11.80 5.93 12.86
CA ASP A 68 -12.41 4.65 13.22
C ASP A 68 -11.37 3.57 13.47
N GLU A 69 -11.05 2.77 12.45
CA GLU A 69 -10.20 1.59 12.58
C GLU A 69 -8.79 1.92 13.05
N ILE A 70 -8.18 2.98 12.51
CA ILE A 70 -6.80 3.33 12.89
C ILE A 70 -6.76 3.78 14.35
N SER A 71 -7.66 4.68 14.74
CA SER A 71 -7.69 5.18 16.11
C SER A 71 -8.00 4.07 17.12
N TYR A 72 -8.94 3.19 16.80
CA TYR A 72 -9.27 2.05 17.63
C TYR A 72 -8.07 1.11 17.79
N TRP A 73 -7.42 0.77 16.67
CA TRP A 73 -6.25 -0.10 16.66
C TRP A 73 -5.09 0.48 17.48
N LEU A 74 -4.84 1.79 17.35
CA LEU A 74 -3.77 2.45 18.11
C LEU A 74 -3.99 2.39 19.62
N LYS A 75 -5.24 2.46 20.06
CA LYS A 75 -5.59 2.38 21.49
C LYS A 75 -5.53 0.97 22.04
N GLY A 76 -5.58 -0.03 21.16
CA GLY A 76 -5.51 -1.43 21.55
C GLY A 76 -4.11 -1.82 22.04
N LYS A 77 -4.03 -2.93 22.76
CA LYS A 77 -2.78 -3.40 23.35
C LYS A 77 -2.00 -4.37 22.46
N ASN A 78 -2.64 -4.93 21.42
CA ASN A 78 -1.94 -5.88 20.54
C ASN A 78 -1.06 -5.09 19.55
N ASN A 79 -0.06 -5.78 19.02
CA ASN A 79 0.88 -5.22 18.04
C ASN A 79 0.67 -5.81 16.64
N ASP A 80 -0.52 -6.34 16.36
CA ASP A 80 -0.84 -6.86 15.04
C ASP A 80 -0.79 -5.75 14.00
N ILE A 81 -0.44 -6.12 12.77
CA ILE A 81 -0.52 -5.19 11.65
C ILE A 81 -1.99 -4.88 11.35
N LEU A 82 -2.23 -3.72 10.74
CA LEU A 82 -3.57 -3.31 10.37
C LEU A 82 -3.67 -3.17 8.84
N PRO A 83 -4.28 -4.16 8.15
CA PRO A 83 -4.57 -4.01 6.73
C PRO A 83 -5.88 -3.26 6.54
N LEU A 84 -5.86 -2.28 5.63
CA LEU A 84 -7.02 -1.45 5.29
C LEU A 84 -7.24 -1.51 3.78
N ILE A 85 -8.46 -1.79 3.37
CA ILE A 85 -8.80 -1.96 1.96
C ILE A 85 -9.88 -0.95 1.58
N ALA A 86 -9.70 -0.27 0.44
CA ALA A 86 -10.67 0.66 -0.10
C ALA A 86 -10.78 0.53 -1.61
N ARG A 87 -11.93 0.95 -2.14
CA ARG A 87 -12.21 1.03 -3.57
C ARG A 87 -12.19 2.48 -4.02
N PHE A 88 -11.82 2.69 -5.28
CA PHE A 88 -11.70 4.00 -5.88
C PHE A 88 -12.51 4.07 -7.18
N PRO A 89 -12.98 5.27 -7.56
CA PRO A 89 -13.81 5.41 -8.76
C PRO A 89 -13.04 5.30 -10.07
N LYS A 90 -11.70 5.42 -10.01
CA LYS A 90 -10.81 5.32 -11.17
C LYS A 90 -9.76 4.25 -10.94
N THR A 91 -9.13 3.80 -12.02
CA THR A 91 -8.03 2.84 -11.91
C THR A 91 -6.87 3.40 -11.11
N VAL A 92 -6.35 2.59 -10.21
CA VAL A 92 -5.19 2.94 -9.39
C VAL A 92 -3.94 2.19 -9.84
N GLY A 93 -4.09 1.13 -10.64
CA GLY A 93 -2.94 0.35 -11.06
C GLY A 93 -3.29 -0.79 -11.97
N TYR A 94 -2.32 -1.68 -12.13
CA TYR A 94 -2.37 -2.81 -13.05
C TYR A 94 -1.65 -4.02 -12.45
N GLY A 95 -1.86 -5.20 -13.03
CA GLY A 95 -1.17 -6.37 -12.55
C GLY A 95 -1.64 -7.66 -13.17
N PHE A 96 -1.03 -8.76 -12.69
CA PHE A 96 -1.34 -10.12 -13.10
C PHE A 96 -1.74 -10.97 -11.92
N LYS A 97 -2.69 -11.87 -12.14
CA LYS A 97 -2.92 -12.99 -11.23
C LYS A 97 -2.00 -14.15 -11.63
N LYS A 98 -1.58 -14.92 -10.63
CA LYS A 98 -0.75 -16.10 -10.85
C LYS A 98 -1.46 -17.08 -11.78
N GLY A 99 -0.75 -17.55 -12.79
CA GLY A 99 -1.29 -18.48 -13.80
C GLY A 99 -2.06 -17.83 -14.93
N GLU A 100 -2.28 -16.52 -14.90
CA GLU A 100 -2.96 -15.77 -15.95
C GLU A 100 -1.95 -14.94 -16.73
N GLU A 101 -2.08 -14.96 -18.06
CA GLU A 101 -1.15 -14.23 -18.92
C GLU A 101 -1.61 -12.81 -19.25
N MET A 102 -2.89 -12.52 -19.04
CA MET A 102 -3.46 -11.22 -19.40
C MET A 102 -3.22 -10.20 -18.31
N LEU A 103 -2.58 -9.08 -18.68
CA LEU A 103 -2.43 -7.93 -17.81
C LEU A 103 -3.79 -7.29 -17.57
N GLN A 104 -4.14 -7.07 -16.31
CA GLN A 104 -5.34 -6.31 -15.96
C GLN A 104 -4.95 -4.88 -15.64
N GLU A 105 -5.55 -3.92 -16.33
CA GLU A 105 -5.16 -2.52 -16.29
C GLU A 105 -6.19 -1.61 -15.60
N ASP A 106 -7.23 -2.18 -15.01
CA ASP A 106 -8.28 -1.40 -14.35
C ASP A 106 -8.48 -1.86 -12.90
N LEU A 107 -7.39 -1.88 -12.15
CA LEU A 107 -7.50 -2.17 -10.72
C LEU A 107 -7.97 -0.92 -10.00
N ARG A 108 -9.05 -1.06 -9.22
CA ARG A 108 -9.67 0.06 -8.50
C ARG A 108 -9.72 -0.14 -7.01
N LYS A 109 -9.07 -1.17 -6.52
CA LYS A 109 -8.99 -1.50 -5.10
C LYS A 109 -7.55 -1.46 -4.66
N ALA A 110 -7.30 -1.01 -3.43
CA ALA A 110 -5.96 -0.97 -2.88
C ALA A 110 -5.97 -1.33 -1.42
N CYS A 111 -4.84 -1.87 -0.96
CA CYS A 111 -4.60 -2.20 0.44
C CYS A 111 -3.49 -1.33 0.99
N LEU A 112 -3.70 -0.81 2.18
CA LEU A 112 -2.69 -0.12 2.98
C LEU A 112 -2.48 -0.93 4.24
N VAL A 113 -1.25 -1.33 4.52
CA VAL A 113 -0.91 -2.08 5.73
C VAL A 113 -0.09 -1.20 6.66
N LEU A 114 -0.57 -1.05 7.89
CA LEU A 114 0.08 -0.23 8.92
C LEU A 114 0.67 -1.12 10.01
N VAL A 115 1.72 -0.63 10.65
CA VAL A 115 2.36 -1.28 11.80
C VAL A 115 2.63 -0.22 12.87
N LYS A 116 2.42 -0.59 14.13
CA LYS A 116 2.70 0.33 15.24
C LYS A 116 4.20 0.58 15.35
N ASP A 117 4.57 1.84 15.54
CA ASP A 117 5.96 2.25 15.67
C ASP A 117 6.04 3.52 16.53
N GLN A 118 6.58 3.39 17.72
CA GLN A 118 6.71 4.50 18.65
C GLN A 118 7.64 5.61 18.14
N ARG A 119 8.49 5.30 17.18
CA ARG A 119 9.40 6.29 16.56
C ARG A 119 8.70 7.20 15.55
N ALA A 120 7.53 6.81 15.08
CA ALA A 120 6.78 7.57 14.08
C ALA A 120 5.92 8.64 14.75
N ASP A 121 5.75 9.78 14.07
CA ASP A 121 4.98 10.91 14.56
C ASP A 121 3.51 10.55 14.84
N TRP A 122 2.96 9.62 14.08
CA TRP A 122 1.57 9.16 14.24
C TRP A 122 1.42 8.00 15.22
N GLY A 123 2.52 7.45 15.75
CA GLY A 123 2.51 6.22 16.54
C GLY A 123 2.46 4.95 15.68
N PHE A 124 2.48 5.09 14.37
CA PHE A 124 2.51 3.99 13.42
C PHE A 124 3.24 4.41 12.16
N ARG A 125 3.60 3.44 11.35
CA ARG A 125 4.18 3.68 10.02
C ARG A 125 3.51 2.78 8.97
N ILE A 126 3.72 3.14 7.73
CA ILE A 126 3.24 2.35 6.59
C ILE A 126 4.20 1.19 6.37
N LEU A 127 3.69 -0.03 6.45
CA LEU A 127 4.48 -1.22 6.12
C LEU A 127 4.51 -1.43 4.61
N THR A 128 3.36 -1.36 3.96
CA THR A 128 3.25 -1.48 2.50
C THR A 128 1.91 -0.93 2.02
N SER A 129 1.84 -0.61 0.72
CA SER A 129 0.60 -0.21 0.05
C SER A 129 0.65 -0.72 -1.38
N TYR A 130 -0.44 -1.31 -1.86
CA TYR A 130 -0.46 -1.93 -3.18
C TYR A 130 -1.87 -2.02 -3.75
N PRO A 131 -2.01 -1.99 -5.10
CA PRO A 131 -3.28 -2.28 -5.74
C PRO A 131 -3.69 -3.74 -5.57
N MET A 132 -4.98 -3.98 -5.56
CA MET A 132 -5.58 -5.32 -5.44
C MET A 132 -6.55 -5.60 -6.58
N PHE A 133 -6.77 -6.87 -6.82
CA PHE A 133 -7.85 -7.35 -7.70
C PHE A 133 -9.20 -7.30 -7.04
#